data_5d20ee98cc918419e6dc8ff4811cf524
#
_entry.id   5d20ee98cc918419e6dc8ff4811cf524
#
_cell.length_a   1.000
_cell.length_b   1.000
_cell.length_c   1.000
_cell.angle_alpha   90.00
_cell.angle_beta   90.00
_cell.angle_gamma   90.00
#
_symmetry.space_group_name_H-M   'P 1'
#
loop_
_entity.id
_entity.type
_entity.pdbx_description
1 polymer ?
#
loop_
_entity_poly.entity_id
_entity_poly.type
_entity_poly.pdbx_seq_one_letter_code
_entity_poly.pdbx_strand_id
1 'polypeptide(L)'
;QARETDKKHTFIAPSWARKFTKEDLPYRLPDMNDPEENFWYMELGGEGDTIHDTEKLRDELISIAYGIWDFVKNSGEYDADNWELDFVGFLPGKRESRRYVGDYIMNQNDVIDGGHFDDIAAYGGWTMDDHNPAGINTKDKPNIFHPAPSPFGIPYRCLYSVNIENLYFAGRNISVTHTAMSASRVMATCALLGQAVGTASTIAIKNDVTPREISEKYICELQQMLMDDDCWLPYCKTKISELTKSATITSTGEDAELLLNGIERHYGDDKNCWSGKIGDTVTFSFDSEKAINEVRFVFNSDLNRETTGAGKYIPEKMNTCNVHKNAPALN
;
A
#
# COMPACT_ATOMS: atom_id res chain seq x y z
N GLN A 1 16.49 18.46 1.17
CA GLN A 1 16.99 18.11 -0.17
C GLN A 1 18.38 18.70 -0.33
N ALA A 2 19.34 17.87 -0.74
CA ALA A 2 20.70 18.28 -1.06
C ALA A 2 20.95 18.08 -2.54
N ARG A 3 21.88 18.84 -3.09
CA ARG A 3 22.22 18.80 -4.51
C ARG A 3 23.74 18.81 -4.69
N GLU A 4 24.23 17.93 -5.56
CA GLU A 4 25.63 17.98 -6.02
C GLU A 4 25.81 19.05 -7.07
N THR A 5 26.98 19.70 -7.06
CA THR A 5 27.34 20.80 -7.95
C THR A 5 28.79 20.66 -8.41
N ASP A 6 29.20 21.47 -9.40
CA ASP A 6 30.57 21.52 -9.89
C ASP A 6 31.53 22.33 -8.99
N LYS A 7 31.03 22.86 -7.87
CA LYS A 7 31.80 23.77 -7.00
C LYS A 7 31.80 23.27 -5.57
N LYS A 8 32.87 23.61 -4.85
CA LYS A 8 32.92 23.38 -3.40
C LYS A 8 32.06 24.41 -2.67
N HIS A 9 31.27 23.94 -1.73
CA HIS A 9 30.42 24.74 -0.87
C HIS A 9 30.80 24.56 0.59
N THR A 10 31.01 25.66 1.29
CA THR A 10 31.17 25.66 2.75
C THR A 10 29.80 25.74 3.42
N PHE A 11 29.63 25.09 4.54
CA PHE A 11 28.43 25.20 5.35
C PHE A 11 28.79 25.61 6.78
N ILE A 12 28.11 26.63 7.26
CA ILE A 12 28.22 27.08 8.66
C ILE A 12 26.86 26.85 9.31
N ALA A 13 26.80 25.89 10.23
CA ALA A 13 25.58 25.57 10.91
C ALA A 13 25.07 26.76 11.74
N PRO A 14 23.76 27.07 11.69
CA PRO A 14 23.17 28.02 12.62
C PRO A 14 23.40 27.60 14.07
N SER A 15 23.47 28.56 14.99
CA SER A 15 23.72 28.29 16.40
C SER A 15 22.63 27.44 17.07
N TRP A 16 21.44 27.43 16.51
CA TRP A 16 20.30 26.65 16.98
C TRP A 16 20.26 25.22 16.39
N ALA A 17 21.12 24.89 15.41
CA ALA A 17 21.19 23.53 14.87
C ALA A 17 21.70 22.54 15.92
N ARG A 18 21.03 21.40 16.05
CA ARG A 18 21.45 20.32 16.96
C ARG A 18 22.79 19.77 16.50
N LYS A 19 23.70 19.49 17.45
CA LYS A 19 24.99 18.89 17.13
C LYS A 19 24.90 17.36 17.17
N PHE A 20 25.53 16.73 16.18
CA PHE A 20 25.61 15.27 16.08
C PHE A 20 27.05 14.82 15.89
N THR A 21 27.34 13.67 16.48
CA THR A 21 28.52 12.88 16.20
C THR A 21 28.11 11.56 15.58
N LYS A 22 29.06 10.77 15.10
CA LYS A 22 28.80 9.44 14.53
C LYS A 22 28.15 8.50 15.56
N GLU A 23 28.55 8.62 16.81
CA GLU A 23 28.05 7.83 17.93
C GLU A 23 26.62 8.19 18.33
N ASP A 24 26.11 9.33 17.88
CA ASP A 24 24.72 9.75 18.09
C ASP A 24 23.77 9.18 17.04
N LEU A 25 24.31 8.67 15.94
CA LEU A 25 23.56 8.24 14.76
C LEU A 25 23.73 6.74 14.42
N PRO A 26 23.76 5.80 15.37
CA PRO A 26 23.83 4.39 15.03
C PRO A 26 22.56 4.03 14.23
N TYR A 27 22.73 3.31 13.13
CA TYR A 27 21.65 2.91 12.20
C TYR A 27 20.93 4.08 11.47
N ARG A 28 21.43 5.33 11.61
CA ARG A 28 20.80 6.54 11.02
C ARG A 28 21.80 7.41 10.29
N LEU A 29 22.96 6.88 9.97
CA LEU A 29 23.95 7.61 9.19
C LEU A 29 23.39 7.89 7.79
N PRO A 30 23.42 9.14 7.32
CA PRO A 30 23.02 9.46 5.96
C PRO A 30 23.84 8.69 4.93
N ASP A 31 23.21 8.13 3.90
CA ASP A 31 23.92 7.60 2.73
C ASP A 31 23.82 8.62 1.59
N MET A 32 24.97 9.21 1.25
CA MET A 32 25.05 10.19 0.16
C MET A 32 25.20 9.54 -1.21
N ASN A 33 25.42 8.22 -1.29
CA ASN A 33 25.61 7.48 -2.53
C ASN A 33 24.30 6.84 -3.03
N ASP A 34 23.33 6.69 -2.15
CA ASP A 34 22.01 6.18 -2.52
C ASP A 34 20.99 7.33 -2.60
N PRO A 35 20.59 7.75 -3.82
CA PRO A 35 19.61 8.82 -3.98
C PRO A 35 18.22 8.46 -3.45
N GLU A 36 17.96 7.18 -3.19
CA GLU A 36 16.69 6.68 -2.65
C GLU A 36 16.72 6.58 -1.12
N GLU A 37 17.89 6.39 -0.51
CA GLU A 37 18.09 6.40 0.94
C GLU A 37 18.23 7.83 1.46
N ASN A 38 17.11 8.51 1.51
CA ASN A 38 17.00 9.83 2.09
C ASN A 38 17.28 9.80 3.60
N PHE A 39 17.41 10.99 4.21
CA PHE A 39 17.51 11.21 5.67
C PHE A 39 16.19 10.90 6.41
N TRP A 40 15.47 9.87 6.05
CA TRP A 40 14.08 9.64 6.48
C TRP A 40 13.95 9.08 7.91
N TYR A 41 15.03 8.60 8.49
CA TYR A 41 15.06 8.20 9.90
C TYR A 41 15.22 9.39 10.88
N MET A 42 15.15 10.62 10.41
CA MET A 42 15.08 11.81 11.26
C MET A 42 13.64 12.03 11.69
N GLU A 43 13.24 11.32 12.72
CA GLU A 43 11.87 11.25 13.19
C GLU A 43 11.75 11.70 14.62
N LEU A 44 10.64 12.36 14.95
CA LEU A 44 10.25 12.76 16.30
C LEU A 44 8.76 12.58 16.50
N GLY A 45 8.33 12.66 17.76
CA GLY A 45 6.92 12.80 18.13
C GLY A 45 6.22 11.51 18.53
N GLY A 46 6.89 10.35 18.45
CA GLY A 46 6.30 9.10 18.91
C GLY A 46 6.04 9.03 20.41
N GLU A 47 6.79 9.84 21.20
CA GLU A 47 6.63 9.96 22.66
C GLU A 47 5.83 11.21 23.08
N GLY A 48 5.34 12.00 22.13
CA GLY A 48 4.63 13.27 22.36
C GLY A 48 3.27 13.34 21.68
N ASP A 49 2.61 14.46 21.86
CA ASP A 49 1.35 14.75 21.17
C ASP A 49 1.63 15.38 19.79
N THR A 50 1.65 14.54 18.74
CA THR A 50 1.89 15.00 17.37
C THR A 50 0.82 15.93 16.81
N ILE A 51 -0.27 16.16 17.53
CA ILE A 51 -1.37 17.05 17.15
C ILE A 51 -1.17 18.44 17.76
N HIS A 52 -0.99 18.50 19.08
CA HIS A 52 -0.89 19.76 19.81
C HIS A 52 0.53 20.33 19.82
N ASP A 53 1.57 19.47 19.81
CA ASP A 53 2.97 19.88 19.80
C ASP A 53 3.56 20.04 18.39
N THR A 54 2.74 20.08 17.34
CA THR A 54 3.18 20.10 15.93
C THR A 54 4.20 21.20 15.65
N GLU A 55 3.98 22.42 16.13
CA GLU A 55 4.86 23.57 15.89
C GLU A 55 6.24 23.35 16.57
N LYS A 56 6.24 22.91 17.81
CA LYS A 56 7.45 22.58 18.56
C LYS A 56 8.26 21.46 17.90
N LEU A 57 7.56 20.38 17.50
CA LEU A 57 8.17 19.25 16.80
C LEU A 57 8.75 19.66 15.45
N ARG A 58 8.07 20.55 14.71
CA ARG A 58 8.60 21.11 13.46
C ARG A 58 9.90 21.86 13.68
N ASP A 59 9.94 22.77 14.67
CA ASP A 59 11.12 23.57 14.95
C ASP A 59 12.31 22.69 15.37
N GLU A 60 12.05 21.66 16.17
CA GLU A 60 13.06 20.69 16.57
C GLU A 60 13.53 19.84 15.36
N LEU A 61 12.63 19.39 14.48
CA LEU A 61 13.00 18.66 13.23
C LEU A 61 13.85 19.52 12.30
N ILE A 62 13.57 20.82 12.18
CA ILE A 62 14.40 21.74 11.41
C ILE A 62 15.78 21.84 12.04
N SER A 63 15.88 21.97 13.36
CA SER A 63 17.16 21.99 14.09
C SER A 63 17.97 20.71 13.83
N ILE A 64 17.30 19.55 13.85
CA ILE A 64 17.91 18.24 13.52
C ILE A 64 18.38 18.21 12.06
N ALA A 65 17.55 18.64 11.12
CA ALA A 65 17.90 18.61 9.69
C ALA A 65 19.17 19.43 9.39
N TYR A 66 19.27 20.63 9.96
CA TYR A 66 20.48 21.46 9.82
C TYR A 66 21.67 20.86 10.56
N GLY A 67 21.46 20.21 11.68
CA GLY A 67 22.51 19.52 12.43
C GLY A 67 23.05 18.28 11.73
N ILE A 68 22.19 17.48 11.11
CA ILE A 68 22.61 16.35 10.27
C ILE A 68 23.38 16.86 9.04
N TRP A 69 22.93 17.95 8.42
CA TRP A 69 23.67 18.54 7.32
C TRP A 69 25.04 19.08 7.74
N ASP A 70 25.15 19.67 8.94
CA ASP A 70 26.43 20.04 9.53
C ASP A 70 27.36 18.83 9.70
N PHE A 71 26.83 17.72 10.20
CA PHE A 71 27.56 16.47 10.33
C PHE A 71 28.03 15.95 8.96
N VAL A 72 27.19 15.92 7.95
CA VAL A 72 27.56 15.51 6.58
C VAL A 72 28.66 16.41 6.00
N LYS A 73 28.59 17.72 6.19
CA LYS A 73 29.54 18.68 5.61
C LYS A 73 30.85 18.80 6.36
N ASN A 74 30.82 18.66 7.68
CA ASN A 74 31.93 19.13 8.52
C ASN A 74 32.56 18.02 9.40
N SER A 75 32.00 16.82 9.45
CA SER A 75 32.56 15.72 10.25
C SER A 75 33.82 15.09 9.66
N GLY A 76 34.02 15.21 8.34
CA GLY A 76 35.08 14.48 7.61
C GLY A 76 34.70 13.02 7.27
N GLU A 77 33.52 12.56 7.60
CA GLU A 77 33.03 11.20 7.31
C GLU A 77 32.51 11.06 5.87
N TYR A 78 32.23 12.18 5.19
CA TYR A 78 31.60 12.22 3.86
C TYR A 78 32.45 13.04 2.88
N ASP A 79 32.48 12.61 1.63
CA ASP A 79 33.03 13.42 0.53
C ASP A 79 31.90 14.33 -0.01
N ALA A 80 31.54 15.34 0.78
CA ALA A 80 30.40 16.20 0.53
C ALA A 80 30.79 17.64 0.15
N ASP A 81 32.07 17.89 -0.21
CA ASP A 81 32.55 19.25 -0.56
C ASP A 81 31.71 19.91 -1.64
N ASN A 82 31.34 19.16 -2.67
CA ASN A 82 30.57 19.66 -3.83
C ASN A 82 29.06 19.67 -3.60
N TRP A 83 28.59 19.30 -2.41
CA TRP A 83 27.17 19.27 -2.10
C TRP A 83 26.73 20.54 -1.37
N GLU A 84 25.56 21.04 -1.73
CA GLU A 84 24.89 22.13 -1.03
C GLU A 84 23.50 21.71 -0.53
N LEU A 85 23.04 22.35 0.54
CA LEU A 85 21.68 22.21 1.04
C LEU A 85 20.78 23.12 0.22
N ASP A 86 19.96 22.51 -0.65
CA ASP A 86 19.08 23.22 -1.56
C ASP A 86 17.75 23.58 -0.89
N PHE A 87 17.18 22.64 -0.15
CA PHE A 87 15.86 22.84 0.46
C PHE A 87 15.68 22.00 1.73
N VAL A 88 15.10 22.64 2.75
CA VAL A 88 14.56 21.94 3.94
C VAL A 88 13.07 22.17 4.01
N GLY A 89 12.31 21.09 4.03
CA GLY A 89 10.84 21.15 4.12
C GLY A 89 10.38 21.87 5.39
N PHE A 90 9.44 22.80 5.25
CA PHE A 90 8.87 23.51 6.37
C PHE A 90 7.80 22.71 7.12
N LEU A 91 7.05 21.87 6.40
CA LEU A 91 6.02 21.02 6.99
C LEU A 91 6.58 19.61 7.23
N PRO A 92 6.56 19.12 8.48
CA PRO A 92 6.97 17.76 8.76
C PRO A 92 5.97 16.77 8.16
N GLY A 93 6.47 15.67 7.61
CA GLY A 93 5.64 14.55 7.18
C GLY A 93 5.05 13.84 8.39
N LYS A 94 3.74 13.89 8.60
CA LYS A 94 3.09 13.17 9.68
C LYS A 94 2.81 11.73 9.26
N ARG A 95 3.48 10.78 9.91
CA ARG A 95 3.25 9.36 9.71
C ARG A 95 1.95 8.89 10.38
N GLU A 96 1.72 9.30 11.61
CA GLU A 96 0.53 8.99 12.40
C GLU A 96 -0.03 10.24 13.07
N SER A 97 -1.35 10.28 13.21
CA SER A 97 -2.09 11.30 13.89
C SER A 97 -3.35 10.67 14.49
N ARG A 98 -4.55 11.19 14.18
CA ARG A 98 -5.80 10.56 14.59
C ARG A 98 -6.08 9.34 13.72
N ARG A 99 -6.54 8.27 14.36
CA ARG A 99 -7.18 7.12 13.74
C ARG A 99 -8.65 7.18 14.13
N TYR A 100 -9.53 7.03 13.16
CA TYR A 100 -10.96 7.05 13.41
C TYR A 100 -11.42 5.69 13.94
N VAL A 101 -12.60 5.68 14.56
CA VAL A 101 -13.19 4.47 15.11
C VAL A 101 -14.37 4.07 14.25
N GLY A 102 -14.25 2.90 13.64
CA GLY A 102 -15.31 2.23 12.89
C GLY A 102 -16.03 1.17 13.72
N ASP A 103 -16.89 0.43 13.10
CA ASP A 103 -17.57 -0.70 13.75
C ASP A 103 -16.61 -1.85 14.07
N TYR A 104 -15.47 -1.90 13.43
CA TYR A 104 -14.36 -2.80 13.73
C TYR A 104 -13.05 -2.02 13.84
N ILE A 105 -12.19 -2.44 14.75
CA ILE A 105 -10.83 -1.92 14.88
C ILE A 105 -9.87 -3.06 14.53
N MET A 106 -9.36 -3.06 13.29
CA MET A 106 -8.41 -4.08 12.84
C MET A 106 -7.11 -3.98 13.64
N ASN A 107 -6.60 -5.09 14.08
CA ASN A 107 -5.41 -5.18 14.91
C ASN A 107 -4.33 -6.06 14.26
N GLN A 108 -3.17 -6.17 14.89
CA GLN A 108 -2.03 -6.92 14.37
C GLN A 108 -2.31 -8.42 14.19
N ASN A 109 -3.16 -9.02 15.02
CA ASN A 109 -3.48 -10.44 14.87
C ASN A 109 -4.28 -10.69 13.60
N ASP A 110 -5.22 -9.78 13.27
CA ASP A 110 -5.96 -9.85 12.01
C ASP A 110 -5.01 -9.80 10.81
N VAL A 111 -3.98 -8.92 10.86
CA VAL A 111 -2.97 -8.84 9.81
C VAL A 111 -2.16 -10.13 9.70
N ILE A 112 -1.69 -10.66 10.85
CA ILE A 112 -0.90 -11.90 10.91
C ILE A 112 -1.71 -13.10 10.39
N ASP A 113 -3.00 -13.14 10.69
CA ASP A 113 -3.91 -14.21 10.26
C ASP A 113 -4.37 -14.06 8.79
N GLY A 114 -3.87 -13.02 8.07
CA GLY A 114 -4.18 -12.81 6.65
C GLY A 114 -5.44 -12.00 6.38
N GLY A 115 -6.11 -11.49 7.40
CA GLY A 115 -7.30 -10.63 7.23
C GLY A 115 -8.46 -11.35 6.54
N HIS A 116 -8.81 -12.55 7.00
CA HIS A 116 -9.92 -13.34 6.49
C HIS A 116 -11.25 -12.81 7.04
N PHE A 117 -11.84 -11.85 6.38
CA PHE A 117 -13.14 -11.25 6.73
C PHE A 117 -14.16 -11.48 5.61
N ASP A 118 -15.42 -11.66 5.99
CA ASP A 118 -16.51 -11.76 5.00
C ASP A 118 -16.77 -10.43 4.28
N ASP A 119 -16.42 -9.32 4.92
CA ASP A 119 -16.61 -7.96 4.43
C ASP A 119 -15.32 -7.29 3.93
N ILE A 120 -14.40 -8.07 3.34
CA ILE A 120 -13.19 -7.51 2.72
C ILE A 120 -13.59 -6.48 1.64
N ALA A 121 -13.02 -5.28 1.72
CA ALA A 121 -13.24 -4.21 0.75
C ALA A 121 -11.92 -3.66 0.15
N ALA A 122 -10.79 -4.02 0.74
CA ALA A 122 -9.46 -3.67 0.25
C ALA A 122 -8.43 -4.68 0.78
N TYR A 123 -7.18 -4.51 0.40
CA TYR A 123 -6.09 -5.33 0.94
C TYR A 123 -4.80 -4.55 1.11
N GLY A 124 -3.96 -5.04 2.01
CA GLY A 124 -2.57 -4.64 2.17
C GLY A 124 -1.62 -5.77 1.82
N GLY A 125 -0.35 -5.47 1.66
CA GLY A 125 0.69 -6.46 1.36
C GLY A 125 2.06 -6.06 1.92
N TRP A 126 2.12 -4.96 2.67
CA TRP A 126 3.34 -4.49 3.33
C TRP A 126 3.52 -5.14 4.69
N THR A 127 4.76 -5.30 5.14
CA THR A 127 5.06 -5.74 6.51
C THR A 127 4.59 -4.70 7.53
N MET A 128 4.42 -5.12 8.78
CA MET A 128 4.18 -4.17 9.87
C MET A 128 5.50 -3.49 10.22
N ASP A 129 5.72 -2.32 9.62
CA ASP A 129 6.90 -1.49 9.78
C ASP A 129 6.72 -0.57 10.99
N ASP A 130 7.12 -1.06 12.15
CA ASP A 130 6.96 -0.40 13.43
C ASP A 130 8.18 0.47 13.75
N HIS A 131 8.00 1.79 13.81
CA HIS A 131 9.06 2.75 14.06
C HIS A 131 9.24 3.01 15.55
N ASN A 132 10.50 3.16 15.97
CA ASN A 132 10.81 3.46 17.37
C ASN A 132 10.21 4.82 17.76
N PRO A 133 9.37 4.89 18.81
CA PRO A 133 8.68 6.13 19.18
C PRO A 133 9.65 7.24 19.63
N ALA A 134 10.82 6.91 20.15
CA ALA A 134 11.84 7.90 20.52
C ALA A 134 12.53 8.54 19.30
N GLY A 135 12.34 8.00 18.10
CA GLY A 135 12.89 8.54 16.85
C GLY A 135 14.39 8.71 16.90
N ILE A 136 14.88 9.91 16.59
CA ILE A 136 16.32 10.23 16.59
C ILE A 136 16.92 10.36 18.00
N ASN A 137 16.11 10.34 19.03
CA ASN A 137 16.58 10.48 20.41
C ASN A 137 17.06 9.15 21.04
N THR A 138 16.93 8.03 20.32
CA THR A 138 17.43 6.74 20.78
C THR A 138 18.59 6.24 19.92
N LYS A 139 19.45 5.42 20.53
CA LYS A 139 20.51 4.68 19.84
C LYS A 139 20.07 3.30 19.35
N ASP A 140 18.82 2.92 19.60
CA ASP A 140 18.24 1.68 19.10
C ASP A 140 17.93 1.78 17.59
N LYS A 141 17.61 0.64 16.99
CA LYS A 141 17.20 0.61 15.56
C LYS A 141 16.00 1.52 15.32
N PRO A 142 15.96 2.21 14.19
CA PRO A 142 14.88 3.16 13.87
C PRO A 142 13.51 2.48 13.72
N ASN A 143 13.51 1.24 13.27
CA ASN A 143 12.29 0.45 13.08
C ASN A 143 12.51 -1.04 13.29
N ILE A 144 11.40 -1.76 13.44
CA ILE A 144 11.36 -3.22 13.50
C ILE A 144 10.30 -3.66 12.47
N PHE A 145 10.69 -4.55 11.56
CA PHE A 145 9.75 -5.16 10.62
C PHE A 145 9.18 -6.44 11.25
N HIS A 146 7.86 -6.45 11.47
CA HIS A 146 7.15 -7.64 11.85
C HIS A 146 6.52 -8.27 10.60
N PRO A 147 6.61 -9.61 10.43
CA PRO A 147 6.08 -10.26 9.24
C PRO A 147 4.55 -10.12 9.17
N ALA A 148 4.07 -9.91 7.97
CA ALA A 148 2.66 -9.95 7.62
C ALA A 148 2.50 -10.78 6.35
N PRO A 149 1.42 -11.57 6.20
CA PRO A 149 1.12 -12.20 4.93
C PRO A 149 0.89 -11.16 3.84
N SER A 150 1.16 -11.53 2.61
CA SER A 150 0.89 -10.69 1.46
C SER A 150 0.13 -11.50 0.42
N PRO A 151 -1.11 -11.09 0.10
CA PRO A 151 -1.87 -10.00 0.71
C PRO A 151 -2.57 -10.37 2.03
N PHE A 152 -3.04 -9.37 2.78
CA PHE A 152 -4.00 -9.51 3.86
C PHE A 152 -5.23 -8.63 3.60
N GLY A 153 -6.42 -9.14 3.92
CA GLY A 153 -7.68 -8.43 3.73
C GLY A 153 -7.90 -7.30 4.73
N ILE A 154 -8.58 -6.25 4.30
CA ILE A 154 -9.02 -5.12 5.16
C ILE A 154 -10.54 -5.06 5.11
N PRO A 155 -11.24 -5.17 6.27
CA PRO A 155 -12.68 -5.23 6.30
C PRO A 155 -13.32 -3.86 6.08
N TYR A 156 -14.46 -3.84 5.42
CA TYR A 156 -15.24 -2.63 5.16
C TYR A 156 -15.66 -1.91 6.44
N ARG A 157 -15.95 -2.64 7.52
CA ARG A 157 -16.30 -2.08 8.84
C ARG A 157 -15.21 -1.20 9.47
N CYS A 158 -14.02 -1.16 8.91
CA CYS A 158 -12.94 -0.24 9.28
C CYS A 158 -13.02 1.11 8.54
N LEU A 159 -13.95 1.28 7.58
CA LEU A 159 -13.97 2.39 6.63
C LEU A 159 -15.11 3.38 6.84
N TYR A 160 -15.91 3.23 7.87
CA TYR A 160 -16.97 4.17 8.21
C TYR A 160 -17.07 4.38 9.73
N SER A 161 -17.69 5.49 10.13
CA SER A 161 -17.73 5.93 11.51
C SER A 161 -18.73 5.12 12.35
N VAL A 162 -18.31 4.75 13.57
CA VAL A 162 -19.18 4.08 14.54
C VAL A 162 -20.31 4.97 15.05
N ASN A 163 -20.14 6.30 15.06
CA ASN A 163 -21.06 7.25 15.70
C ASN A 163 -21.54 8.40 14.81
N ILE A 164 -21.05 8.51 13.56
CA ILE A 164 -21.52 9.49 12.58
C ILE A 164 -22.07 8.71 11.39
N GLU A 165 -23.38 8.78 11.20
CA GLU A 165 -24.12 7.89 10.31
C GLU A 165 -23.69 7.97 8.83
N ASN A 166 -23.25 9.14 8.37
CA ASN A 166 -22.91 9.39 6.97
C ASN A 166 -21.44 9.74 6.74
N LEU A 167 -20.55 9.26 7.61
CA LEU A 167 -19.12 9.54 7.49
C LEU A 167 -18.35 8.27 7.13
N TYR A 168 -17.68 8.33 5.97
CA TYR A 168 -16.65 7.40 5.56
C TYR A 168 -15.25 7.92 5.87
N PHE A 169 -14.28 7.02 5.93
CA PHE A 169 -12.87 7.35 5.97
C PHE A 169 -12.03 6.33 5.20
N ALA A 170 -11.00 6.83 4.57
CA ALA A 170 -10.02 6.06 3.82
C ALA A 170 -8.61 6.61 4.06
N GLY A 171 -7.60 5.82 3.77
CA GLY A 171 -6.22 6.20 3.98
C GLY A 171 -5.65 5.67 5.31
N ARG A 172 -4.54 6.24 5.76
CA ARG A 172 -3.84 5.77 6.97
C ARG A 172 -4.60 5.92 8.30
N ASN A 173 -5.67 6.69 8.28
CA ASN A 173 -6.50 7.05 9.44
C ASN A 173 -7.75 6.19 9.62
N ILE A 174 -7.86 5.07 8.90
CA ILE A 174 -8.95 4.10 9.09
C ILE A 174 -8.95 3.49 10.49
N SER A 175 -9.98 2.72 10.80
CA SER A 175 -10.17 2.12 12.14
C SER A 175 -9.23 0.92 12.35
N VAL A 176 -8.01 1.20 12.81
CA VAL A 176 -6.96 0.20 13.05
C VAL A 176 -6.15 0.52 14.30
N THR A 177 -5.50 -0.47 14.89
CA THR A 177 -4.48 -0.24 15.93
C THR A 177 -3.21 0.36 15.32
N HIS A 178 -2.30 0.88 16.16
CA HIS A 178 -1.01 1.42 15.70
C HIS A 178 -0.23 0.41 14.87
N THR A 179 -0.09 -0.81 15.36
CA THR A 179 0.68 -1.86 14.68
C THR A 179 0.04 -2.28 13.36
N ALA A 180 -1.28 -2.46 13.29
CA ALA A 180 -1.97 -2.76 12.04
C ALA A 180 -1.88 -1.60 11.02
N MET A 181 -1.91 -0.33 11.51
CA MET A 181 -1.69 0.84 10.65
C MET A 181 -0.32 0.79 9.98
N SER A 182 0.71 0.31 10.67
CA SER A 182 2.07 0.26 10.12
C SER A 182 2.19 -0.57 8.83
N ALA A 183 1.28 -1.52 8.61
CA ALA A 183 1.18 -2.31 7.38
C ALA A 183 0.17 -1.73 6.37
N SER A 184 -0.92 -1.08 6.84
CA SER A 184 -2.02 -0.64 5.99
C SER A 184 -1.91 0.80 5.47
N ARG A 185 -0.93 1.57 5.95
CA ARG A 185 -0.75 3.00 5.64
C ARG A 185 -0.08 3.33 4.31
N VAL A 186 0.47 2.34 3.60
CA VAL A 186 1.19 2.58 2.34
C VAL A 186 0.26 3.09 1.25
N MET A 187 0.80 3.93 0.35
CA MET A 187 0.00 4.70 -0.61
C MET A 187 -0.89 3.82 -1.49
N ALA A 188 -0.41 2.69 -1.99
CA ALA A 188 -1.21 1.80 -2.84
C ALA A 188 -2.41 1.22 -2.07
N THR A 189 -2.21 0.75 -0.84
CA THR A 189 -3.30 0.30 0.04
C THR A 189 -4.29 1.44 0.30
N CYS A 190 -3.80 2.65 0.60
CA CYS A 190 -4.67 3.81 0.82
C CYS A 190 -5.49 4.18 -0.43
N ALA A 191 -4.96 3.97 -1.64
CA ALA A 191 -5.70 4.18 -2.88
C ALA A 191 -6.86 3.17 -3.03
N LEU A 192 -6.63 1.89 -2.73
CA LEU A 192 -7.67 0.87 -2.71
C LEU A 192 -8.78 1.19 -1.69
N LEU A 193 -8.40 1.66 -0.49
CA LEU A 193 -9.37 2.10 0.53
C LEU A 193 -10.24 3.25 0.00
N GLY A 194 -9.63 4.21 -0.71
CA GLY A 194 -10.34 5.32 -1.34
C GLY A 194 -11.34 4.85 -2.39
N GLN A 195 -10.96 3.90 -3.23
CA GLN A 195 -11.86 3.31 -4.21
C GLN A 195 -13.01 2.54 -3.54
N ALA A 196 -12.71 1.73 -2.54
CA ALA A 196 -13.73 1.00 -1.78
C ALA A 196 -14.81 1.93 -1.21
N VAL A 197 -14.38 3.03 -0.59
CA VAL A 197 -15.29 4.05 -0.04
C VAL A 197 -16.07 4.77 -1.14
N GLY A 198 -15.41 5.13 -2.25
CA GLY A 198 -16.07 5.76 -3.40
C GLY A 198 -17.16 4.87 -3.99
N THR A 199 -16.87 3.59 -4.23
CA THR A 199 -17.83 2.62 -4.73
C THR A 199 -18.98 2.39 -3.74
N ALA A 200 -18.68 2.22 -2.43
CA ALA A 200 -19.69 2.09 -1.40
C ALA A 200 -20.62 3.31 -1.34
N SER A 201 -20.07 4.52 -1.51
CA SER A 201 -20.88 5.75 -1.52
C SER A 201 -21.90 5.77 -2.66
N THR A 202 -21.58 5.21 -3.83
CA THR A 202 -22.54 5.13 -4.95
C THR A 202 -23.67 4.18 -4.65
N ILE A 203 -23.38 3.04 -3.99
CA ILE A 203 -24.42 2.09 -3.55
C ILE A 203 -25.30 2.75 -2.47
N ALA A 204 -24.68 3.46 -1.52
CA ALA A 204 -25.41 4.13 -0.45
C ALA A 204 -26.41 5.18 -0.99
N ILE A 205 -25.97 6.03 -1.91
CA ILE A 205 -26.81 7.05 -2.55
C ILE A 205 -27.92 6.41 -3.39
N LYS A 206 -27.59 5.40 -4.18
CA LYS A 206 -28.56 4.72 -5.06
C LYS A 206 -29.69 4.05 -4.28
N ASN A 207 -29.38 3.52 -3.10
CA ASN A 207 -30.35 2.76 -2.29
C ASN A 207 -30.88 3.55 -1.08
N ASP A 208 -30.46 4.80 -0.89
CA ASP A 208 -30.82 5.66 0.25
C ASP A 208 -30.55 4.98 1.60
N VAL A 209 -29.31 4.46 1.76
CA VAL A 209 -28.89 3.73 2.95
C VAL A 209 -27.62 4.34 3.56
N THR A 210 -27.38 4.03 4.83
CA THR A 210 -26.18 4.46 5.55
C THR A 210 -24.96 3.58 5.19
N PRO A 211 -23.74 4.07 5.46
CA PRO A 211 -22.52 3.24 5.35
C PRO A 211 -22.60 1.90 6.09
N ARG A 212 -23.19 1.86 7.28
CA ARG A 212 -23.36 0.62 8.06
C ARG A 212 -24.28 -0.37 7.35
N GLU A 213 -25.37 0.09 6.77
CA GLU A 213 -26.28 -0.78 6.03
C GLU A 213 -25.68 -1.40 4.79
N ILE A 214 -24.61 -0.79 4.21
CA ILE A 214 -23.82 -1.44 3.13
C ILE A 214 -23.19 -2.72 3.68
N SER A 215 -22.57 -2.69 4.87
CA SER A 215 -21.99 -3.89 5.49
C SER A 215 -23.05 -4.98 5.73
N GLU A 216 -24.25 -4.59 6.07
CA GLU A 216 -25.32 -5.53 6.44
C GLU A 216 -26.07 -6.11 5.24
N LYS A 217 -26.26 -5.31 4.17
CA LYS A 217 -27.22 -5.62 3.09
C LYS A 217 -26.60 -5.68 1.70
N TYR A 218 -25.48 -4.96 1.47
CA TYR A 218 -24.94 -4.72 0.13
C TYR A 218 -23.47 -5.08 -0.01
N ILE A 219 -22.89 -5.77 0.98
CA ILE A 219 -21.45 -6.08 0.96
C ILE A 219 -21.05 -6.92 -0.26
N CYS A 220 -21.88 -7.89 -0.66
CA CYS A 220 -21.63 -8.68 -1.86
C CYS A 220 -21.73 -7.89 -3.16
N GLU A 221 -22.61 -6.85 -3.21
CA GLU A 221 -22.69 -5.92 -4.34
C GLU A 221 -21.44 -5.06 -4.40
N LEU A 222 -20.98 -4.53 -3.26
CA LEU A 222 -19.75 -3.75 -3.15
C LEU A 222 -18.55 -4.56 -3.62
N GLN A 223 -18.39 -5.76 -3.11
CA GLN A 223 -17.27 -6.65 -3.48
C GLN A 223 -17.28 -6.96 -4.98
N GLN A 224 -18.45 -7.26 -5.56
CA GLN A 224 -18.57 -7.52 -6.98
C GLN A 224 -18.20 -6.30 -7.81
N MET A 225 -18.70 -5.10 -7.46
CA MET A 225 -18.36 -3.86 -8.16
C MET A 225 -16.87 -3.55 -8.11
N LEU A 226 -16.22 -3.77 -6.95
CA LEU A 226 -14.78 -3.59 -6.81
C LEU A 226 -14.01 -4.58 -7.70
N MET A 227 -14.41 -5.85 -7.73
CA MET A 227 -13.81 -6.86 -8.59
C MET A 227 -14.02 -6.51 -10.07
N ASP A 228 -15.21 -6.03 -10.45
CA ASP A 228 -15.53 -5.60 -11.83
C ASP A 228 -14.66 -4.42 -12.28
N ASP A 229 -14.26 -3.54 -11.35
CA ASP A 229 -13.34 -2.42 -11.57
C ASP A 229 -11.85 -2.80 -11.44
N ASP A 230 -11.52 -4.09 -11.48
CA ASP A 230 -10.15 -4.64 -11.32
C ASP A 230 -9.50 -4.34 -9.95
N CYS A 231 -10.30 -4.02 -8.94
CA CYS A 231 -9.88 -3.94 -7.54
C CYS A 231 -9.99 -5.32 -6.89
N TRP A 232 -9.09 -6.19 -7.29
CA TRP A 232 -9.07 -7.55 -6.75
C TRP A 232 -9.14 -7.58 -5.22
N LEU A 233 -9.93 -8.52 -4.69
CA LEU A 233 -10.08 -8.76 -3.25
C LEU A 233 -9.58 -10.16 -2.92
N PRO A 234 -8.61 -10.31 -2.01
CA PRO A 234 -8.11 -11.63 -1.60
C PRO A 234 -9.25 -12.45 -1.00
N TYR A 235 -9.24 -13.75 -1.26
CA TYR A 235 -10.21 -14.73 -0.77
C TYR A 235 -11.65 -14.54 -1.31
N CYS A 236 -11.90 -13.50 -2.10
CA CYS A 236 -13.18 -13.28 -2.77
C CYS A 236 -13.17 -13.89 -4.17
N LYS A 237 -14.34 -14.37 -4.61
CA LYS A 237 -14.56 -14.85 -5.96
C LYS A 237 -15.54 -13.92 -6.68
N THR A 238 -15.21 -13.56 -7.91
CA THR A 238 -16.16 -12.85 -8.77
C THR A 238 -17.32 -13.75 -9.15
N LYS A 239 -18.50 -13.17 -9.27
CA LYS A 239 -19.70 -13.90 -9.66
C LYS A 239 -19.71 -14.07 -11.18
N ILE A 240 -19.53 -15.31 -11.62
CA ILE A 240 -19.68 -15.65 -13.04
C ILE A 240 -21.17 -15.62 -13.42
N SER A 241 -21.49 -14.96 -14.52
CA SER A 241 -22.88 -14.86 -15.00
C SER A 241 -23.47 -16.22 -15.35
N GLU A 242 -24.77 -16.39 -15.16
CA GLU A 242 -25.47 -17.64 -15.53
C GLU A 242 -25.37 -17.90 -17.05
N LEU A 243 -25.32 -16.85 -17.85
CA LEU A 243 -25.08 -16.98 -19.29
C LEU A 243 -23.71 -17.62 -19.55
N THR A 244 -22.66 -17.11 -18.94
CA THR A 244 -21.30 -17.65 -19.10
C THR A 244 -21.21 -19.09 -18.62
N LYS A 245 -21.83 -19.43 -17.47
CA LYS A 245 -21.87 -20.79 -16.93
C LYS A 245 -22.62 -21.78 -17.84
N SER A 246 -23.59 -21.30 -18.63
CA SER A 246 -24.35 -22.15 -19.54
C SER A 246 -23.60 -22.50 -20.84
N ALA A 247 -22.43 -21.88 -21.07
CA ALA A 247 -21.64 -22.16 -22.25
C ALA A 247 -20.81 -23.44 -22.11
N THR A 248 -20.65 -24.17 -23.19
CA THR A 248 -19.63 -25.21 -23.32
C THR A 248 -18.33 -24.53 -23.79
N ILE A 249 -17.25 -24.72 -23.03
CA ILE A 249 -15.95 -24.14 -23.38
C ILE A 249 -15.11 -25.19 -24.09
N THR A 250 -14.51 -24.79 -25.21
CA THR A 250 -13.46 -25.55 -25.90
C THR A 250 -12.26 -24.66 -26.15
N SER A 251 -11.08 -25.23 -26.13
CA SER A 251 -9.84 -24.48 -26.29
C SER A 251 -8.77 -25.29 -27.02
N THR A 252 -7.87 -24.60 -27.73
CA THR A 252 -6.64 -25.14 -28.26
C THR A 252 -5.45 -24.93 -27.30
N GLY A 253 -5.61 -24.07 -26.30
CA GLY A 253 -4.64 -23.87 -25.20
C GLY A 253 -5.00 -24.69 -23.96
N GLU A 254 -4.33 -24.41 -22.85
CA GLU A 254 -4.41 -25.18 -21.60
C GLU A 254 -5.32 -24.50 -20.59
N ASP A 255 -5.98 -25.32 -19.74
CA ASP A 255 -6.68 -24.89 -18.52
C ASP A 255 -7.86 -23.92 -18.78
N ALA A 256 -8.61 -24.09 -19.86
CA ALA A 256 -9.72 -23.19 -20.21
C ALA A 256 -10.88 -23.18 -19.20
N GLU A 257 -11.06 -24.29 -18.45
CA GLU A 257 -12.05 -24.39 -17.38
C GLU A 257 -11.80 -23.42 -16.23
N LEU A 258 -10.58 -22.97 -16.02
CA LEU A 258 -10.24 -21.98 -14.99
C LEU A 258 -10.91 -20.62 -15.24
N LEU A 259 -11.31 -20.33 -16.47
CA LEU A 259 -12.04 -19.10 -16.82
C LEU A 259 -13.44 -19.03 -16.16
N LEU A 260 -13.93 -20.14 -15.59
CA LEU A 260 -15.23 -20.20 -14.92
C LEU A 260 -15.13 -20.35 -13.40
N ASN A 261 -13.93 -20.31 -12.80
CA ASN A 261 -13.77 -20.55 -11.38
C ASN A 261 -14.01 -19.33 -10.48
N GLY A 262 -14.15 -18.14 -11.08
CA GLY A 262 -14.36 -16.87 -10.37
C GLY A 262 -13.12 -16.31 -9.66
N ILE A 263 -11.95 -16.93 -9.84
CA ILE A 263 -10.68 -16.48 -9.26
C ILE A 263 -10.01 -15.52 -10.27
N GLU A 264 -9.92 -14.25 -9.93
CA GLU A 264 -9.37 -13.24 -10.85
C GLU A 264 -7.84 -13.15 -10.81
N ARG A 265 -7.23 -13.50 -9.69
CA ARG A 265 -5.77 -13.49 -9.56
C ARG A 265 -5.29 -14.77 -8.88
N HIS A 266 -4.18 -15.25 -9.37
CA HIS A 266 -3.49 -16.39 -8.75
C HIS A 266 -2.97 -16.00 -7.37
N TYR A 267 -3.31 -16.79 -6.37
CA TYR A 267 -2.78 -16.64 -5.02
C TYR A 267 -2.61 -18.02 -4.37
N GLY A 268 -1.43 -18.32 -3.87
CA GLY A 268 -1.12 -19.63 -3.33
C GLY A 268 -1.29 -20.74 -4.38
N ASP A 269 -2.12 -21.72 -4.09
CA ASP A 269 -2.44 -22.83 -4.99
C ASP A 269 -3.63 -22.55 -5.93
N ASP A 270 -4.28 -21.39 -5.78
CA ASP A 270 -5.42 -21.00 -6.60
C ASP A 270 -4.98 -20.64 -8.02
N LYS A 271 -5.34 -21.45 -8.99
CA LYS A 271 -5.10 -21.20 -10.40
C LYS A 271 -6.29 -20.48 -11.03
N ASN A 272 -6.02 -19.57 -11.96
CA ASN A 272 -7.06 -18.75 -12.58
C ASN A 272 -6.86 -18.46 -14.07
N CYS A 273 -5.78 -18.96 -14.70
CA CYS A 273 -5.41 -18.52 -16.03
C CYS A 273 -5.58 -19.64 -17.07
N TRP A 274 -6.24 -19.31 -18.17
CA TRP A 274 -6.03 -19.99 -19.43
C TRP A 274 -4.70 -19.59 -20.03
N SER A 275 -3.96 -20.55 -20.56
CA SER A 275 -2.68 -20.32 -21.22
C SER A 275 -2.70 -20.83 -22.66
N GLY A 276 -2.25 -19.99 -23.60
CA GLY A 276 -2.18 -20.32 -25.02
C GLY A 276 -1.02 -19.65 -25.74
N LYS A 277 -0.75 -20.10 -26.95
CA LYS A 277 0.21 -19.48 -27.89
C LYS A 277 -0.53 -18.55 -28.83
N ILE A 278 0.20 -17.71 -29.54
CA ILE A 278 -0.39 -16.87 -30.59
C ILE A 278 -1.06 -17.78 -31.63
N GLY A 279 -2.35 -17.58 -31.86
CA GLY A 279 -3.18 -18.41 -32.74
C GLY A 279 -4.07 -19.42 -32.01
N ASP A 280 -3.83 -19.65 -30.71
CA ASP A 280 -4.75 -20.44 -29.91
C ASP A 280 -6.06 -19.68 -29.63
N THR A 281 -7.13 -20.46 -29.43
CA THR A 281 -8.48 -19.93 -29.27
C THR A 281 -9.19 -20.53 -28.08
N VAL A 282 -10.06 -19.73 -27.45
CA VAL A 282 -11.09 -20.20 -26.53
C VAL A 282 -12.45 -19.92 -27.16
N THR A 283 -13.31 -20.94 -27.21
CA THR A 283 -14.65 -20.83 -27.77
C THR A 283 -15.70 -21.14 -26.71
N PHE A 284 -16.63 -20.21 -26.54
CA PHE A 284 -17.83 -20.37 -25.72
C PHE A 284 -19.01 -20.71 -26.63
N SER A 285 -19.51 -21.92 -26.56
CA SER A 285 -20.62 -22.39 -27.35
C SER A 285 -21.91 -22.46 -26.51
N PHE A 286 -22.99 -21.93 -27.03
CA PHE A 286 -24.30 -21.96 -26.40
C PHE A 286 -25.24 -22.89 -27.19
N ASP A 287 -26.21 -23.49 -26.50
CA ASP A 287 -27.20 -24.38 -27.04
C ASP A 287 -28.24 -23.68 -27.99
N SER A 288 -28.34 -22.36 -27.88
CA SER A 288 -29.19 -21.51 -28.72
C SER A 288 -28.58 -20.13 -28.86
N GLU A 289 -29.09 -19.34 -29.82
CA GLU A 289 -28.70 -17.95 -30.01
C GLU A 289 -28.90 -17.12 -28.73
N LYS A 290 -27.88 -16.40 -28.31
CA LYS A 290 -27.88 -15.56 -27.12
C LYS A 290 -27.51 -14.11 -27.46
N ALA A 291 -28.22 -13.16 -26.88
CA ALA A 291 -27.83 -11.77 -26.94
C ALA A 291 -26.69 -11.49 -25.94
N ILE A 292 -25.53 -11.12 -26.45
CA ILE A 292 -24.36 -10.77 -25.67
C ILE A 292 -24.11 -9.27 -25.80
N ASN A 293 -24.11 -8.53 -24.72
CA ASN A 293 -23.87 -7.08 -24.68
C ASN A 293 -22.52 -6.72 -24.07
N GLU A 294 -21.86 -7.66 -23.40
CA GLU A 294 -20.59 -7.41 -22.74
C GLU A 294 -19.71 -8.67 -22.75
N VAL A 295 -18.43 -8.47 -22.95
CA VAL A 295 -17.39 -9.49 -22.73
C VAL A 295 -16.29 -8.86 -21.88
N ARG A 296 -16.05 -9.42 -20.71
CA ARG A 296 -15.01 -8.96 -19.79
C ARG A 296 -13.81 -9.88 -19.84
N PHE A 297 -12.63 -9.30 -19.95
CA PHE A 297 -11.35 -10.00 -19.87
C PHE A 297 -10.57 -9.51 -18.66
N VAL A 298 -10.07 -10.44 -17.87
CA VAL A 298 -9.08 -10.16 -16.81
C VAL A 298 -7.75 -10.75 -17.26
N PHE A 299 -6.83 -9.88 -17.65
CA PHE A 299 -5.51 -10.30 -18.09
C PHE A 299 -4.58 -10.53 -16.89
N ASN A 300 -3.61 -11.43 -17.09
CA ASN A 300 -2.58 -11.62 -16.10
C ASN A 300 -1.74 -10.34 -15.99
N SER A 301 -1.67 -9.79 -14.78
CA SER A 301 -0.98 -8.51 -14.49
C SER A 301 0.54 -8.61 -14.49
N ASP A 302 1.13 -9.80 -14.73
CA ASP A 302 2.58 -10.04 -14.67
C ASP A 302 3.22 -9.42 -13.41
N LEU A 303 2.65 -9.73 -12.25
CA LEU A 303 3.15 -9.22 -10.97
C LEU A 303 4.52 -9.84 -10.58
N ASN A 304 5.01 -10.79 -11.38
CA ASN A 304 6.29 -11.48 -11.20
C ASN A 304 7.49 -10.83 -11.90
N ARG A 305 7.33 -9.67 -12.48
CA ARG A 305 8.47 -8.98 -13.08
C ARG A 305 9.53 -8.68 -12.01
N GLU A 306 10.79 -8.92 -12.37
CA GLU A 306 11.96 -8.73 -11.50
C GLU A 306 12.21 -7.27 -11.12
N THR A 307 11.61 -6.31 -11.84
CA THR A 307 11.73 -4.88 -11.57
C THR A 307 10.36 -4.25 -11.48
N THR A 308 10.05 -3.64 -10.36
CA THR A 308 8.97 -2.67 -10.27
C THR A 308 9.50 -1.32 -10.77
N GLY A 309 8.62 -0.45 -11.31
CA GLY A 309 9.02 0.90 -11.73
C GLY A 309 9.53 1.80 -10.60
N ALA A 310 9.62 1.30 -9.37
CA ALA A 310 10.04 1.98 -8.16
C ALA A 310 11.37 1.45 -7.58
N GLY A 311 12.22 0.75 -8.36
CA GLY A 311 13.52 0.33 -7.86
C GLY A 311 13.54 -1.00 -7.07
N LYS A 312 14.59 -1.23 -6.32
CA LYS A 312 15.05 -2.51 -5.77
C LYS A 312 14.19 -3.20 -4.71
N TYR A 313 13.03 -2.66 -4.33
CA TYR A 313 12.26 -3.22 -3.24
C TYR A 313 11.12 -4.12 -3.74
N ILE A 314 11.44 -5.38 -3.98
CA ILE A 314 10.47 -6.46 -4.05
C ILE A 314 10.55 -7.17 -2.69
N PRO A 315 9.47 -7.21 -1.89
CA PRO A 315 9.46 -8.08 -0.72
C PRO A 315 9.73 -9.52 -1.18
N GLU A 316 10.68 -10.21 -0.57
CA GLU A 316 11.14 -11.56 -0.94
C GLU A 316 10.04 -12.66 -0.93
N LYS A 317 8.78 -12.30 -0.72
CA LYS A 317 7.64 -13.22 -0.59
C LYS A 317 6.35 -12.74 -1.26
N MET A 318 6.39 -12.01 -2.35
CA MET A 318 5.27 -12.10 -3.26
C MET A 318 5.37 -13.46 -3.95
N ASN A 319 4.56 -14.42 -3.50
CA ASN A 319 4.29 -15.63 -4.27
C ASN A 319 3.49 -15.20 -5.49
N THR A 320 4.21 -14.88 -6.49
CA THR A 320 3.72 -14.33 -7.73
C THR A 320 3.48 -15.48 -8.68
N CYS A 321 2.41 -15.38 -9.43
CA CYS A 321 2.10 -16.27 -10.55
C CYS A 321 3.33 -16.42 -11.46
N ASN A 322 3.73 -17.64 -11.76
CA ASN A 322 4.75 -17.90 -12.79
C ASN A 322 4.18 -17.53 -14.16
N VAL A 323 4.24 -16.26 -14.50
CA VAL A 323 3.98 -15.82 -15.87
C VAL A 323 5.15 -16.20 -16.73
N HIS A 324 4.91 -16.95 -17.78
CA HIS A 324 5.94 -17.28 -18.74
C HIS A 324 6.57 -15.99 -19.27
N LYS A 325 7.89 -15.86 -19.12
CA LYS A 325 8.77 -14.74 -19.52
C LYS A 325 8.68 -14.30 -20.99
N ASN A 326 7.73 -14.80 -21.78
CA ASN A 326 7.65 -14.64 -23.24
C ASN A 326 6.29 -14.17 -23.76
N ALA A 327 5.39 -13.63 -22.94
CA ALA A 327 4.21 -13.01 -23.49
C ALA A 327 4.60 -11.64 -24.09
N PRO A 328 4.43 -11.41 -25.41
CA PRO A 328 4.68 -10.10 -25.98
C PRO A 328 3.70 -9.10 -25.38
N ALA A 329 4.21 -7.93 -24.97
CA ALA A 329 3.36 -6.81 -24.60
C ALA A 329 2.40 -6.55 -25.77
N LEU A 330 1.12 -6.56 -25.51
CA LEU A 330 0.12 -6.06 -26.47
C LEU A 330 0.32 -4.53 -26.56
N ASN A 331 0.78 -4.06 -27.74
CA ASN A 331 0.82 -2.65 -28.09
C ASN A 331 -0.58 -2.12 -28.33
#